data_4bcb3028d9c3b60c81727c084a48a438
#
_entry.id   4bcb3028d9c3b60c81727c084a48a438
#
_cell.length_a   1.000
_cell.length_b   1.000
_cell.length_c   1.000
_cell.angle_alpha   90.00
_cell.angle_beta   90.00
_cell.angle_gamma   90.00
#
_symmetry.space_group_name_H-M   'P 1'
#
loop_
_entity.id
_entity.type
_entity.pdbx_description
1 polymer ?
#
loop_
_entity_poly.entity_id
_entity_poly.type
_entity_poly.pdbx_seq_one_letter_code
_entity_poly.pdbx_strand_id
1 'polypeptide(L)'
;MQFKLLQRDFSSPLTMPELDFTVQRLSNRQPGGPDQATITATGSERALFELAEWMQCPVMLYDDHNDPAWWGYLDTLEINVGAIRLAVRMDQVFNRVAVVYSYVAPGSASVGTRATTAWVQDDDSVALYGVHELLLSISGATAAQAEAARDAALAMYKLPITTVEVNPGNAQNGATLTCSGWWKSLSWQYFGESGTSSVETSAQIAAIVVAEGAFLTGTLIEDASGISSSEYRQGDQSAQFCILELLASGTSSGRKLLAEINRWRELRIWEMPDRSGDNAEIFIRSDGQLDGISGVDVLAQHAPVGVWGLLKDVIPSSLDTNKIADPGLFWVEQAEYDAVTGVYRPIVAGAWRFGSEIKEG
;
A
#
# COMPACT_ATOMS: atom_id res chain seq x y z
N MET A 1 -10.93 15.06 11.82
CA MET A 1 -10.04 14.84 10.65
C MET A 1 -10.63 15.49 9.40
N GLN A 2 -9.80 16.05 8.52
CA GLN A 2 -10.21 16.67 7.25
C GLN A 2 -9.80 15.78 6.08
N PHE A 3 -10.69 15.67 5.09
CA PHE A 3 -10.47 14.95 3.83
C PHE A 3 -10.25 15.96 2.69
N LYS A 4 -9.25 15.69 1.84
CA LYS A 4 -9.04 16.42 0.59
C LYS A 4 -8.78 15.43 -0.54
N LEU A 5 -9.50 15.59 -1.63
CA LEU A 5 -9.24 14.94 -2.90
C LEU A 5 -8.49 15.95 -3.78
N LEU A 6 -7.38 15.53 -4.37
CA LEU A 6 -6.56 16.41 -5.23
C LEU A 6 -6.77 16.04 -6.70
N GLN A 7 -6.41 16.95 -7.58
CA GLN A 7 -6.27 16.62 -9.00
C GLN A 7 -5.17 15.57 -9.20
N ARG A 8 -5.24 14.80 -10.30
CA ARG A 8 -4.30 13.70 -10.58
C ARG A 8 -2.83 14.15 -10.64
N ASP A 9 -2.58 15.39 -11.00
CA ASP A 9 -1.26 16.00 -11.03
C ASP A 9 -0.79 16.55 -9.66
N PHE A 10 -1.58 16.32 -8.60
CA PHE A 10 -1.36 16.82 -7.24
C PHE A 10 -1.39 18.34 -7.08
N SER A 11 -1.80 19.08 -8.10
CA SER A 11 -1.65 20.55 -8.14
C SER A 11 -2.58 21.29 -7.20
N SER A 12 -3.82 20.83 -7.04
CA SER A 12 -4.83 21.54 -6.24
C SER A 12 -5.93 20.61 -5.72
N PRO A 13 -6.55 20.95 -4.58
CA PRO A 13 -7.74 20.25 -4.11
C PRO A 13 -8.92 20.43 -5.06
N LEU A 14 -9.68 19.35 -5.26
CA LEU A 14 -10.94 19.36 -5.94
C LEU A 14 -12.01 19.97 -5.03
N THR A 15 -12.82 20.84 -5.57
CA THR A 15 -13.92 21.46 -4.84
C THR A 15 -15.22 20.74 -5.19
N MET A 16 -15.84 20.11 -4.19
CA MET A 16 -17.10 19.37 -4.32
C MET A 16 -18.12 19.90 -3.32
N PRO A 17 -18.70 21.08 -3.55
CA PRO A 17 -19.55 21.78 -2.55
C PRO A 17 -20.87 21.07 -2.27
N GLU A 18 -21.28 20.13 -3.12
CA GLU A 18 -22.52 19.36 -2.95
C GLU A 18 -22.30 18.03 -2.19
N LEU A 19 -21.06 17.76 -1.73
CA LEU A 19 -20.70 16.53 -1.03
C LEU A 19 -20.15 16.85 0.35
N ASP A 20 -20.66 16.13 1.35
CA ASP A 20 -20.12 16.08 2.71
C ASP A 20 -19.35 14.78 2.90
N PHE A 21 -18.09 14.89 3.30
CA PHE A 21 -17.19 13.75 3.51
C PHE A 21 -16.95 13.50 4.99
N THR A 22 -16.99 12.23 5.37
CA THR A 22 -16.67 11.78 6.73
C THR A 22 -15.63 10.67 6.69
N VAL A 23 -14.47 10.90 7.28
CA VAL A 23 -13.44 9.87 7.45
C VAL A 23 -13.94 8.87 8.47
N GLN A 24 -14.00 7.59 8.10
CA GLN A 24 -14.41 6.51 8.99
C GLN A 24 -13.22 5.89 9.69
N ARG A 25 -12.21 5.52 8.92
CA ARG A 25 -10.99 4.88 9.45
C ARG A 25 -9.83 5.06 8.49
N LEU A 26 -8.64 4.92 9.04
CA LEU A 26 -7.41 4.78 8.27
C LEU A 26 -6.51 3.72 8.92
N SER A 27 -5.63 3.13 8.14
CA SER A 27 -4.64 2.16 8.61
C SER A 27 -3.28 2.42 8.01
N ASN A 28 -2.27 2.04 8.76
CA ASN A 28 -0.87 1.99 8.34
C ASN A 28 -0.29 0.61 8.63
N ARG A 29 0.76 0.22 7.91
CA ARG A 29 1.48 -1.03 8.14
C ARG A 29 2.97 -0.93 7.83
N GLN A 30 3.75 -1.86 8.34
CA GLN A 30 5.16 -2.06 8.03
C GLN A 30 5.39 -3.45 7.39
N PRO A 31 6.08 -3.53 6.24
CA PRO A 31 6.50 -2.41 5.39
C PRO A 31 5.35 -1.77 4.66
N GLY A 32 5.49 -0.49 4.26
CA GLY A 32 4.54 0.18 3.38
C GLY A 32 4.14 1.60 3.80
N GLY A 33 3.90 1.86 5.07
CA GLY A 33 3.35 3.12 5.58
C GLY A 33 1.82 3.18 5.48
N PRO A 34 1.22 4.29 5.00
CA PRO A 34 -0.21 4.39 4.73
C PRO A 34 -0.73 3.22 3.90
N ASP A 35 -1.71 2.47 4.43
CA ASP A 35 -2.23 1.25 3.80
C ASP A 35 -3.62 1.47 3.22
N GLN A 36 -4.62 1.65 4.06
CA GLN A 36 -6.00 1.83 3.62
C GLN A 36 -6.70 2.95 4.39
N ALA A 37 -7.58 3.68 3.71
CA ALA A 37 -8.54 4.58 4.36
C ALA A 37 -9.94 4.37 3.79
N THR A 38 -10.95 4.56 4.65
CA THR A 38 -12.36 4.49 4.27
C THR A 38 -13.03 5.82 4.59
N ILE A 39 -13.67 6.40 3.59
CA ILE A 39 -14.38 7.68 3.70
C ILE A 39 -15.81 7.46 3.20
N THR A 40 -16.79 8.03 3.87
CA THR A 40 -18.16 8.10 3.36
C THR A 40 -18.46 9.49 2.83
N ALA A 41 -19.26 9.54 1.75
CA ALA A 41 -19.74 10.79 1.20
C ALA A 41 -21.28 10.77 1.14
N THR A 42 -21.89 11.91 1.46
CA THR A 42 -23.32 12.16 1.31
C THR A 42 -23.53 13.44 0.52
N GLY A 43 -24.63 13.51 -0.25
CA GLY A 43 -24.92 14.70 -1.06
C GLY A 43 -25.94 14.43 -2.17
N SER A 44 -25.94 15.28 -3.20
CA SER A 44 -26.84 15.11 -4.34
C SER A 44 -26.49 13.87 -5.15
N GLU A 45 -27.50 13.21 -5.73
CA GLU A 45 -27.30 12.01 -6.57
C GLU A 45 -26.28 12.26 -7.69
N ARG A 46 -26.39 13.41 -8.35
CA ARG A 46 -25.48 13.81 -9.41
C ARG A 46 -24.04 13.90 -8.93
N ALA A 47 -23.81 14.59 -7.82
CA ALA A 47 -22.47 14.77 -7.27
C ALA A 47 -21.84 13.43 -6.80
N LEU A 48 -22.67 12.51 -6.29
CA LEU A 48 -22.22 11.16 -5.95
C LEU A 48 -21.73 10.38 -7.18
N PHE A 49 -22.47 10.44 -8.31
CA PHE A 49 -22.05 9.79 -9.56
C PHE A 49 -20.80 10.45 -10.17
N GLU A 50 -20.64 11.78 -10.05
CA GLU A 50 -19.45 12.50 -10.52
C GLU A 50 -18.17 12.03 -9.81
N LEU A 51 -18.26 11.43 -8.60
CA LEU A 51 -17.08 10.83 -7.92
C LEU A 51 -16.40 9.74 -8.76
N ALA A 52 -17.13 9.06 -9.65
CA ALA A 52 -16.54 8.02 -10.51
C ALA A 52 -15.49 8.58 -11.49
N GLU A 53 -15.55 9.86 -11.83
CA GLU A 53 -14.55 10.51 -12.69
C GLU A 53 -13.20 10.73 -11.97
N TRP A 54 -13.21 10.64 -10.63
CA TRP A 54 -12.06 10.94 -9.77
C TRP A 54 -11.33 9.70 -9.27
N MET A 55 -11.59 8.55 -9.88
CA MET A 55 -10.82 7.34 -9.57
C MET A 55 -9.33 7.57 -9.75
N GLN A 56 -8.54 7.02 -8.82
CA GLN A 56 -7.08 7.19 -8.71
C GLN A 56 -6.59 8.62 -8.43
N CYS A 57 -7.49 9.56 -8.18
CA CYS A 57 -7.06 10.87 -7.69
C CYS A 57 -6.42 10.75 -6.30
N PRO A 58 -5.38 11.55 -6.04
CA PRO A 58 -4.72 11.56 -4.74
C PRO A 58 -5.66 12.00 -3.61
N VAL A 59 -5.58 11.30 -2.50
CA VAL A 59 -6.34 11.56 -1.27
C VAL A 59 -5.40 11.91 -0.15
N MET A 60 -5.67 13.01 0.55
CA MET A 60 -4.99 13.42 1.77
C MET A 60 -5.95 13.50 2.92
N LEU A 61 -5.56 12.92 4.06
CA LEU A 61 -6.24 13.10 5.33
C LEU A 61 -5.37 13.92 6.25
N TYR A 62 -5.98 14.91 6.88
CA TYR A 62 -5.32 15.78 7.84
C TYR A 62 -5.91 15.55 9.24
N ASP A 63 -5.04 15.62 10.23
CA ASP A 63 -5.43 15.57 11.63
C ASP A 63 -6.11 16.89 12.10
N ASP A 64 -6.42 16.98 13.38
CA ASP A 64 -7.08 18.15 13.95
C ASP A 64 -6.15 19.37 14.10
N HIS A 65 -4.82 19.17 13.93
CA HIS A 65 -3.82 20.23 13.86
C HIS A 65 -3.54 20.69 12.43
N ASN A 66 -4.24 20.09 11.43
CA ASN A 66 -4.05 20.31 10.02
C ASN A 66 -2.67 19.80 9.49
N ASP A 67 -2.11 18.80 10.17
CA ASP A 67 -0.94 18.08 9.70
C ASP A 67 -1.37 16.84 8.89
N PRO A 68 -0.62 16.43 7.84
CA PRO A 68 -0.92 15.21 7.10
C PRO A 68 -0.87 13.99 8.01
N ALA A 69 -1.99 13.27 8.09
CA ALA A 69 -2.11 12.03 8.84
C ALA A 69 -1.98 10.79 7.95
N TRP A 70 -2.51 10.86 6.74
CA TRP A 70 -2.52 9.74 5.81
C TRP A 70 -2.54 10.24 4.37
N TRP A 71 -1.90 9.51 3.46
CA TRP A 71 -1.85 9.82 2.04
C TRP A 71 -1.97 8.57 1.18
N GLY A 72 -2.80 8.66 0.13
CA GLY A 72 -2.99 7.61 -0.85
C GLY A 72 -3.77 8.11 -2.06
N TYR A 73 -4.55 7.22 -2.67
CA TYR A 73 -5.38 7.50 -3.82
C TYR A 73 -6.73 6.77 -3.74
N LEU A 74 -7.73 7.25 -4.45
CA LEU A 74 -9.05 6.62 -4.53
C LEU A 74 -8.97 5.35 -5.39
N ASP A 75 -9.14 4.19 -4.76
CA ASP A 75 -8.93 2.87 -5.36
C ASP A 75 -10.25 2.15 -5.68
N THR A 76 -11.23 2.27 -4.79
CA THR A 76 -12.56 1.68 -4.97
C THR A 76 -13.62 2.69 -4.55
N LEU A 77 -14.69 2.77 -5.34
CA LEU A 77 -15.83 3.63 -5.07
C LEU A 77 -17.12 2.81 -5.14
N GLU A 78 -17.93 2.84 -4.09
CA GLU A 78 -19.28 2.29 -4.07
C GLU A 78 -20.28 3.43 -3.90
N ILE A 79 -21.21 3.57 -4.82
CA ILE A 79 -22.27 4.59 -4.81
C ILE A 79 -23.61 3.88 -4.64
N ASN A 80 -24.39 4.31 -3.66
CA ASN A 80 -25.75 3.86 -3.44
C ASN A 80 -26.69 5.05 -3.67
N VAL A 81 -27.57 4.95 -4.66
CA VAL A 81 -28.59 5.95 -4.98
C VAL A 81 -29.93 5.25 -5.21
N GLY A 82 -30.83 5.37 -4.23
CA GLY A 82 -32.10 4.66 -4.26
C GLY A 82 -31.88 3.14 -4.41
N ALA A 83 -32.45 2.56 -5.47
CA ALA A 83 -32.32 1.13 -5.76
C ALA A 83 -31.00 0.74 -6.46
N ILE A 84 -30.16 1.70 -6.84
CA ILE A 84 -28.96 1.45 -7.64
C ILE A 84 -27.75 1.42 -6.73
N ARG A 85 -26.93 0.38 -6.86
CA ARG A 85 -25.58 0.31 -6.34
C ARG A 85 -24.61 0.24 -7.51
N LEU A 86 -23.73 1.22 -7.60
CA LEU A 86 -22.64 1.29 -8.57
C LEU A 86 -21.32 1.03 -7.82
N ALA A 87 -20.50 0.10 -8.30
CA ALA A 87 -19.15 -0.07 -7.80
C ALA A 87 -18.13 0.10 -8.93
N VAL A 88 -17.14 0.96 -8.70
CA VAL A 88 -16.02 1.23 -9.61
C VAL A 88 -14.73 0.84 -8.91
N ARG A 89 -13.87 0.06 -9.59
CA ARG A 89 -12.65 -0.51 -9.01
C ARG A 89 -11.46 -0.34 -9.93
N MET A 90 -10.31 0.00 -9.31
CA MET A 90 -9.03 0.14 -10.00
C MET A 90 -8.17 -1.14 -10.01
N ASP A 91 -8.47 -2.11 -9.16
CA ASP A 91 -7.68 -3.33 -8.96
C ASP A 91 -7.54 -4.22 -10.20
N GLN A 92 -8.35 -4.01 -11.21
CA GLN A 92 -8.34 -4.73 -12.48
C GLN A 92 -8.04 -3.83 -13.68
N VAL A 93 -7.55 -2.61 -13.45
CA VAL A 93 -7.06 -1.78 -14.55
C VAL A 93 -5.68 -2.27 -14.96
N PHE A 94 -5.55 -2.66 -16.23
CA PHE A 94 -4.28 -2.99 -16.85
C PHE A 94 -4.24 -2.32 -18.22
N ASN A 95 -3.42 -1.29 -18.35
CA ASN A 95 -3.34 -0.45 -19.53
C ASN A 95 -2.04 -0.62 -20.31
N ARG A 96 -1.15 -1.51 -19.85
CA ARG A 96 0.05 -1.94 -20.54
C ARG A 96 0.17 -3.47 -20.43
N VAL A 97 0.15 -4.18 -21.54
CA VAL A 97 0.03 -5.64 -21.54
C VAL A 97 1.12 -6.27 -22.41
N ALA A 98 1.68 -7.37 -21.93
CA ALA A 98 2.51 -8.29 -22.70
C ALA A 98 2.09 -9.73 -22.42
N VAL A 99 2.49 -10.66 -23.31
CA VAL A 99 2.21 -12.09 -23.18
C VAL A 99 3.50 -12.86 -23.27
N VAL A 100 3.77 -13.68 -22.25
CA VAL A 100 4.78 -14.73 -22.32
C VAL A 100 4.13 -15.98 -22.90
N TYR A 101 4.70 -16.54 -23.94
CA TYR A 101 4.16 -17.72 -24.59
C TYR A 101 5.23 -18.76 -24.87
N SER A 102 4.82 -20.02 -24.95
CA SER A 102 5.67 -21.10 -25.40
C SER A 102 5.03 -21.78 -26.61
N TYR A 103 5.82 -21.97 -27.65
CA TYR A 103 5.39 -22.64 -28.87
C TYR A 103 6.23 -23.87 -29.14
N VAL A 104 5.58 -24.97 -29.42
CA VAL A 104 6.21 -26.21 -29.90
C VAL A 104 5.72 -26.45 -31.33
N ALA A 105 6.63 -26.46 -32.30
CA ALA A 105 6.25 -26.75 -33.67
C ALA A 105 5.67 -28.18 -33.76
N PRO A 106 4.58 -28.39 -34.53
CA PRO A 106 4.01 -29.72 -34.72
C PRO A 106 5.09 -30.71 -35.22
N GLY A 107 5.22 -31.86 -34.55
CA GLY A 107 6.23 -32.89 -34.87
C GLY A 107 7.62 -32.65 -34.27
N SER A 108 7.82 -31.59 -33.51
CA SER A 108 9.08 -31.36 -32.77
C SER A 108 9.06 -32.06 -31.42
N ALA A 109 10.13 -32.76 -31.07
CA ALA A 109 10.35 -33.37 -29.75
C ALA A 109 11.05 -32.41 -28.77
N SER A 110 11.28 -31.14 -29.17
CA SER A 110 11.98 -30.15 -28.36
C SER A 110 11.02 -29.43 -27.40
N VAL A 111 11.55 -29.07 -26.22
CA VAL A 111 10.87 -28.16 -25.30
C VAL A 111 10.61 -26.82 -26.00
N GLY A 112 9.37 -26.34 -25.97
CA GLY A 112 9.02 -25.09 -26.62
C GLY A 112 9.86 -23.90 -26.12
N THR A 113 10.28 -23.08 -27.05
CA THR A 113 11.01 -21.87 -26.74
C THR A 113 10.03 -20.87 -26.07
N ARG A 114 10.38 -20.39 -24.89
CA ARG A 114 9.64 -19.32 -24.24
C ARG A 114 10.01 -17.99 -24.91
N ALA A 115 9.00 -17.23 -25.29
CA ALA A 115 9.14 -15.89 -25.86
C ALA A 115 8.13 -14.93 -25.23
N THR A 116 8.39 -13.64 -25.37
CA THR A 116 7.49 -12.59 -24.87
C THR A 116 7.14 -11.66 -26.02
N THR A 117 5.87 -11.27 -26.14
CA THR A 117 5.45 -10.24 -27.09
C THR A 117 6.02 -8.88 -26.69
N ALA A 118 6.05 -7.93 -27.62
CA ALA A 118 6.28 -6.54 -27.23
C ALA A 118 5.16 -6.05 -26.30
N TRP A 119 5.50 -5.18 -25.36
CA TRP A 119 4.53 -4.44 -24.55
C TRP A 119 3.70 -3.51 -25.45
N VAL A 120 2.39 -3.50 -25.24
CA VAL A 120 1.47 -2.54 -25.89
C VAL A 120 0.66 -1.85 -24.79
N GLN A 121 0.45 -0.56 -24.94
CA GLN A 121 -0.27 0.26 -23.95
C GLN A 121 -1.36 1.10 -24.61
N ASP A 122 -2.32 1.51 -23.78
CA ASP A 122 -3.33 2.52 -24.13
C ASP A 122 -2.90 3.87 -23.51
N ASP A 123 -2.47 4.79 -24.36
CA ASP A 123 -1.88 6.06 -23.89
C ASP A 123 -2.89 6.96 -23.15
N ASP A 124 -4.17 6.92 -23.53
CA ASP A 124 -5.22 7.70 -22.87
C ASP A 124 -5.45 7.18 -21.45
N SER A 125 -5.50 5.85 -21.28
CA SER A 125 -5.63 5.22 -19.97
C SER A 125 -4.38 5.46 -19.10
N VAL A 126 -3.18 5.37 -19.69
CA VAL A 126 -1.93 5.66 -18.99
C VAL A 126 -1.88 7.11 -18.50
N ALA A 127 -2.34 8.06 -19.32
CA ALA A 127 -2.41 9.46 -18.92
C ALA A 127 -3.37 9.71 -17.74
N LEU A 128 -4.44 8.92 -17.63
CA LEU A 128 -5.42 9.03 -16.55
C LEU A 128 -5.01 8.30 -15.27
N TYR A 129 -4.45 7.09 -15.40
CA TYR A 129 -4.29 6.17 -14.27
C TYR A 129 -2.83 5.77 -13.99
N GLY A 130 -1.86 6.31 -14.75
CA GLY A 130 -0.48 5.81 -14.70
C GLY A 130 -0.34 4.44 -15.38
N VAL A 131 0.85 3.88 -15.33
CA VAL A 131 1.13 2.57 -15.96
C VAL A 131 0.73 1.44 -15.02
N HIS A 132 -0.19 0.60 -15.50
CA HIS A 132 -0.60 -0.66 -14.87
C HIS A 132 -0.30 -1.82 -15.81
N GLU A 133 0.66 -2.64 -15.46
CA GLU A 133 1.14 -3.73 -16.32
C GLU A 133 0.46 -5.06 -16.03
N LEU A 134 0.20 -5.80 -17.10
CA LEU A 134 -0.26 -7.19 -17.04
C LEU A 134 0.64 -8.07 -17.91
N LEU A 135 1.27 -9.06 -17.29
CA LEU A 135 2.04 -10.08 -17.98
C LEU A 135 1.26 -11.40 -17.97
N LEU A 136 0.64 -11.72 -19.08
CA LEU A 136 -0.09 -12.98 -19.26
C LEU A 136 0.88 -14.12 -19.64
N SER A 137 0.54 -15.34 -19.27
CA SER A 137 1.30 -16.54 -19.68
C SER A 137 0.38 -17.51 -20.43
N ILE A 138 0.77 -17.88 -21.65
CA ILE A 138 0.00 -18.79 -22.50
C ILE A 138 0.92 -19.91 -23.01
N SER A 139 0.52 -21.15 -22.79
CA SER A 139 1.24 -22.32 -23.30
C SER A 139 0.66 -22.81 -24.63
N GLY A 140 1.52 -23.21 -25.55
CA GLY A 140 1.12 -23.78 -26.84
C GLY A 140 0.58 -22.79 -27.86
N ALA A 141 0.83 -21.49 -27.69
CA ALA A 141 0.37 -20.43 -28.58
C ALA A 141 1.45 -20.04 -29.60
N THR A 142 1.03 -19.72 -30.81
CA THR A 142 1.88 -19.01 -31.78
C THR A 142 2.07 -17.56 -31.43
N ALA A 143 3.06 -16.88 -32.00
CA ALA A 143 3.26 -15.44 -31.80
C ALA A 143 1.98 -14.63 -32.12
N ALA A 144 1.33 -14.92 -33.25
CA ALA A 144 0.09 -14.25 -33.65
C ALA A 144 -1.07 -14.48 -32.66
N GLN A 145 -1.18 -15.66 -32.05
CA GLN A 145 -2.19 -15.94 -31.02
C GLN A 145 -1.86 -15.22 -29.72
N ALA A 146 -0.59 -15.13 -29.35
CA ALA A 146 -0.15 -14.39 -28.18
C ALA A 146 -0.40 -12.89 -28.34
N GLU A 147 -0.10 -12.31 -29.52
CA GLU A 147 -0.40 -10.91 -29.83
C GLU A 147 -1.91 -10.62 -29.80
N ALA A 148 -2.73 -11.50 -30.39
CA ALA A 148 -4.18 -11.36 -30.34
C ALA A 148 -4.73 -11.42 -28.90
N ALA A 149 -4.19 -12.29 -28.04
CA ALA A 149 -4.57 -12.38 -26.65
C ALA A 149 -4.15 -11.12 -25.85
N ARG A 150 -2.95 -10.59 -26.14
CA ARG A 150 -2.46 -9.31 -25.58
C ARG A 150 -3.43 -8.17 -25.89
N ASP A 151 -3.78 -8.01 -27.15
CA ASP A 151 -4.63 -6.91 -27.63
C ASP A 151 -6.06 -7.03 -27.08
N ALA A 152 -6.58 -8.25 -26.98
CA ALA A 152 -7.88 -8.52 -26.36
C ALA A 152 -7.86 -8.18 -24.85
N ALA A 153 -6.81 -8.55 -24.13
CA ALA A 153 -6.66 -8.21 -22.73
C ALA A 153 -6.55 -6.70 -22.50
N LEU A 154 -5.75 -6.00 -23.32
CA LEU A 154 -5.66 -4.54 -23.25
C LEU A 154 -7.04 -3.88 -23.49
N ALA A 155 -7.77 -4.32 -24.49
CA ALA A 155 -9.12 -3.78 -24.77
C ALA A 155 -10.10 -4.02 -23.63
N MET A 156 -9.96 -5.14 -22.90
CA MET A 156 -10.85 -5.51 -21.79
C MET A 156 -10.53 -4.76 -20.48
N TYR A 157 -9.25 -4.57 -20.16
CA TYR A 157 -8.83 -4.15 -18.83
C TYR A 157 -8.27 -2.73 -18.75
N LYS A 158 -8.20 -1.98 -19.84
CA LYS A 158 -7.64 -0.63 -19.86
C LYS A 158 -8.42 0.43 -19.08
N LEU A 159 -9.66 0.15 -18.70
CA LEU A 159 -10.54 1.05 -17.93
C LEU A 159 -11.01 0.39 -16.64
N PRO A 160 -11.36 1.19 -15.60
CA PRO A 160 -11.91 0.66 -14.37
C PRO A 160 -13.15 -0.20 -14.60
N ILE A 161 -13.22 -1.33 -13.91
CA ILE A 161 -14.39 -2.19 -13.98
C ILE A 161 -15.52 -1.55 -13.18
N THR A 162 -16.64 -1.40 -13.84
CA THR A 162 -17.88 -0.87 -13.27
C THR A 162 -18.93 -1.97 -13.19
N THR A 163 -19.43 -2.21 -11.99
CA THR A 163 -20.54 -3.13 -11.71
C THR A 163 -21.77 -2.33 -11.27
N VAL A 164 -22.93 -2.69 -11.81
CA VAL A 164 -24.21 -2.09 -11.43
C VAL A 164 -25.12 -3.19 -10.88
N GLU A 165 -25.62 -2.98 -9.67
CA GLU A 165 -26.63 -3.84 -9.05
C GLU A 165 -27.91 -3.02 -8.84
N VAL A 166 -29.06 -3.66 -9.07
CA VAL A 166 -30.36 -3.05 -8.80
C VAL A 166 -31.04 -3.80 -7.65
N ASN A 167 -31.22 -3.11 -6.54
CA ASN A 167 -31.91 -3.63 -5.36
C ASN A 167 -33.09 -2.74 -4.98
N PRO A 168 -34.32 -3.07 -5.39
CA PRO A 168 -35.50 -2.22 -5.18
C PRO A 168 -35.84 -1.95 -3.71
N GLY A 169 -35.28 -2.72 -2.77
CA GLY A 169 -35.47 -2.52 -1.32
C GLY A 169 -34.46 -1.57 -0.67
N ASN A 170 -33.47 -1.11 -1.41
CA ASN A 170 -32.47 -0.18 -0.89
C ASN A 170 -32.94 1.27 -1.02
N ALA A 171 -32.90 2.01 0.08
CA ALA A 171 -33.27 3.44 0.11
C ALA A 171 -32.09 4.33 0.55
N GLN A 172 -30.86 3.82 0.53
CA GLN A 172 -29.67 4.57 0.98
C GLN A 172 -29.14 5.45 -0.16
N ASN A 173 -28.83 6.71 0.18
CA ASN A 173 -28.11 7.60 -0.70
C ASN A 173 -26.77 7.97 -0.07
N GLY A 174 -25.68 7.66 -0.75
CA GLY A 174 -24.34 7.95 -0.30
C GLY A 174 -23.29 7.18 -1.06
N ALA A 175 -22.04 7.49 -0.82
CA ALA A 175 -20.91 6.76 -1.37
C ALA A 175 -19.93 6.33 -0.30
N THR A 176 -19.25 5.21 -0.54
CA THR A 176 -18.11 4.75 0.23
C THR A 176 -16.88 4.77 -0.67
N LEU A 177 -15.89 5.54 -0.28
CA LEU A 177 -14.60 5.66 -0.91
C LEU A 177 -13.61 4.79 -0.14
N THR A 178 -13.02 3.81 -0.79
CA THR A 178 -11.89 3.06 -0.26
C THR A 178 -10.63 3.54 -0.95
N CYS A 179 -9.71 4.03 -0.15
CA CYS A 179 -8.45 4.60 -0.61
C CYS A 179 -7.30 3.67 -0.23
N SER A 180 -6.31 3.56 -1.11
CA SER A 180 -5.08 2.78 -0.89
C SER A 180 -3.89 3.69 -0.78
N GLY A 181 -2.93 3.34 0.10
CA GLY A 181 -1.66 4.06 0.22
C GLY A 181 -0.75 3.86 -0.99
N TRP A 182 0.17 4.80 -1.21
CA TRP A 182 1.04 4.81 -2.40
C TRP A 182 2.02 3.62 -2.47
N TRP A 183 2.29 2.94 -1.37
CA TRP A 183 3.07 1.70 -1.40
C TRP A 183 2.47 0.64 -2.33
N LYS A 184 1.15 0.57 -2.43
CA LYS A 184 0.46 -0.36 -3.32
C LYS A 184 0.77 -0.09 -4.80
N SER A 185 1.07 1.16 -5.19
CA SER A 185 1.41 1.50 -6.56
C SER A 185 2.66 0.78 -7.08
N LEU A 186 3.55 0.35 -6.20
CA LEU A 186 4.73 -0.46 -6.54
C LEU A 186 4.36 -1.86 -7.08
N SER A 187 3.11 -2.30 -6.93
CA SER A 187 2.62 -3.54 -7.53
C SER A 187 2.11 -3.38 -8.97
N TRP A 188 2.01 -2.15 -9.47
CA TRP A 188 1.44 -1.89 -10.79
C TRP A 188 2.37 -2.23 -11.95
N GLN A 189 3.66 -2.25 -11.71
CA GLN A 189 4.66 -2.47 -12.75
C GLN A 189 5.56 -3.65 -12.42
N TYR A 190 6.00 -4.33 -13.46
CA TYR A 190 7.00 -5.40 -13.36
C TYR A 190 8.38 -4.79 -13.43
N PHE A 191 9.18 -5.06 -12.41
CA PHE A 191 10.55 -4.58 -12.35
C PHE A 191 11.48 -5.54 -13.09
N GLY A 192 12.28 -5.02 -14.01
CA GLY A 192 13.30 -5.77 -14.73
C GLY A 192 14.66 -5.13 -14.54
N GLU A 193 15.59 -5.83 -13.92
CA GLU A 193 17.00 -5.42 -13.86
C GLU A 193 17.82 -6.20 -14.89
N SER A 194 18.57 -5.47 -15.72
CA SER A 194 19.50 -6.05 -16.67
C SER A 194 20.91 -6.03 -16.09
N GLY A 195 21.31 -7.06 -15.35
CA GLY A 195 22.67 -7.22 -14.89
C GLY A 195 22.83 -7.50 -13.40
N THR A 196 24.00 -7.99 -13.06
CA THR A 196 24.42 -8.25 -11.67
C THR A 196 25.18 -7.03 -11.16
N SER A 197 24.54 -6.16 -10.39
CA SER A 197 25.26 -5.13 -9.64
C SER A 197 25.18 -5.44 -8.15
N SER A 198 26.35 -5.54 -7.51
CA SER A 198 26.43 -5.64 -6.06
C SER A 198 26.35 -4.22 -5.50
N VAL A 199 25.18 -3.81 -5.07
CA VAL A 199 24.94 -2.54 -4.37
C VAL A 199 24.31 -2.80 -3.02
N GLU A 200 24.38 -1.84 -2.13
CA GLU A 200 23.71 -1.95 -0.83
C GLU A 200 22.21 -2.15 -1.00
N THR A 201 21.59 -2.95 -0.14
CA THR A 201 20.18 -3.29 -0.18
C THR A 201 19.30 -2.04 -0.17
N SER A 202 19.59 -1.07 0.70
CA SER A 202 18.87 0.20 0.78
C SER A 202 18.98 1.04 -0.49
N ALA A 203 20.17 1.08 -1.09
CA ALA A 203 20.39 1.80 -2.36
C ALA A 203 19.65 1.11 -3.52
N GLN A 204 19.55 -0.20 -3.51
CA GLN A 204 18.82 -0.97 -4.52
C GLN A 204 17.30 -0.76 -4.40
N ILE A 205 16.75 -0.81 -3.18
CA ILE A 205 15.34 -0.48 -2.93
C ILE A 205 15.03 0.95 -3.39
N ALA A 206 15.89 1.91 -3.05
CA ALA A 206 15.73 3.29 -3.49
C ALA A 206 15.72 3.41 -5.02
N ALA A 207 16.61 2.71 -5.73
CA ALA A 207 16.66 2.70 -7.18
C ALA A 207 15.39 2.11 -7.81
N ILE A 208 14.86 1.01 -7.25
CA ILE A 208 13.59 0.40 -7.68
C ILE A 208 12.44 1.39 -7.53
N VAL A 209 12.31 2.02 -6.36
CA VAL A 209 11.21 2.96 -6.09
C VAL A 209 11.33 4.21 -6.95
N VAL A 210 12.54 4.72 -7.19
CA VAL A 210 12.75 5.87 -8.09
C VAL A 210 12.40 5.52 -9.54
N ALA A 211 12.71 4.31 -9.99
CA ALA A 211 12.38 3.88 -11.35
C ALA A 211 10.87 3.75 -11.58
N GLU A 212 10.14 3.25 -10.56
CA GLU A 212 8.71 2.93 -10.66
C GLU A 212 7.80 3.94 -9.95
N GLY A 213 8.38 4.79 -9.11
CA GLY A 213 7.62 5.67 -8.21
C GLY A 213 7.51 7.10 -8.72
N ALA A 214 6.78 7.37 -9.81
CA ALA A 214 6.51 8.73 -10.30
C ALA A 214 5.82 9.67 -9.27
N PHE A 215 5.45 9.15 -8.10
CA PHE A 215 4.64 9.85 -7.10
C PHE A 215 5.41 10.24 -5.84
N LEU A 216 6.72 10.00 -5.79
CA LEU A 216 7.55 10.37 -4.65
C LEU A 216 7.98 11.82 -4.69
N THR A 217 8.08 12.44 -3.51
CA THR A 217 8.63 13.79 -3.33
C THR A 217 10.10 13.78 -2.91
N GLY A 218 10.59 12.65 -2.38
CA GLY A 218 11.95 12.52 -1.88
C GLY A 218 12.26 11.12 -1.33
N THR A 219 13.48 10.98 -0.83
CA THR A 219 13.95 9.75 -0.17
C THR A 219 14.65 10.10 1.13
N LEU A 220 14.33 9.35 2.18
CA LEU A 220 14.96 9.41 3.50
C LEU A 220 15.59 8.03 3.78
N ILE A 221 16.85 7.86 3.37
CA ILE A 221 17.58 6.61 3.58
C ILE A 221 18.47 6.80 4.79
N GLU A 222 18.12 6.18 5.90
CA GLU A 222 19.02 6.03 7.04
C GLU A 222 20.08 4.99 6.69
N ASP A 223 21.30 5.22 7.15
CA ASP A 223 22.48 4.42 6.80
C ASP A 223 22.24 2.94 7.12
N ALA A 224 22.02 2.15 6.10
CA ALA A 224 21.69 0.75 6.21
C ALA A 224 22.66 -0.06 5.35
N SER A 225 23.73 -0.51 5.96
CA SER A 225 24.64 -1.45 5.33
C SER A 225 23.95 -2.81 5.17
N GLY A 226 23.31 -3.02 4.03
CA GLY A 226 22.62 -4.27 3.73
C GLY A 226 23.46 -5.25 2.92
N ILE A 227 23.08 -6.51 2.97
CA ILE A 227 23.60 -7.52 2.06
C ILE A 227 22.93 -7.28 0.70
N SER A 228 23.73 -7.08 -0.34
CA SER A 228 23.20 -6.95 -1.69
C SER A 228 22.76 -8.30 -2.25
N SER A 229 21.58 -8.33 -2.82
CA SER A 229 21.15 -9.43 -3.68
C SER A 229 21.68 -9.22 -5.10
N SER A 230 22.20 -10.25 -5.73
CA SER A 230 22.88 -10.15 -7.01
C SER A 230 22.00 -10.41 -8.23
N GLU A 231 20.78 -10.86 -8.07
CA GLU A 231 19.90 -11.17 -9.20
C GLU A 231 18.45 -10.81 -8.93
N TYR A 232 17.94 -9.86 -9.71
CA TYR A 232 16.51 -9.72 -9.95
C TYR A 232 16.15 -10.43 -11.24
N ARG A 233 15.07 -11.20 -11.16
CA ARG A 233 14.53 -11.86 -12.32
C ARG A 233 13.88 -10.82 -13.21
N GLN A 234 14.30 -10.79 -14.45
CA GLN A 234 13.83 -9.83 -15.43
C GLN A 234 12.32 -9.99 -15.66
N GLY A 235 11.54 -8.99 -15.26
CA GLY A 235 10.23 -8.73 -15.81
C GLY A 235 9.08 -9.65 -15.42
N ASP A 236 9.25 -10.58 -14.47
CA ASP A 236 8.18 -11.47 -14.03
C ASP A 236 7.71 -11.23 -12.58
N GLN A 237 8.28 -10.23 -11.91
CA GLN A 237 7.88 -9.84 -10.57
C GLN A 237 7.65 -8.33 -10.46
N SER A 238 6.69 -7.92 -9.62
CA SER A 238 6.45 -6.49 -9.39
C SER A 238 7.58 -5.85 -8.58
N ALA A 239 7.74 -4.54 -8.73
CA ALA A 239 8.68 -3.76 -7.93
C ALA A 239 8.45 -3.97 -6.42
N GLN A 240 7.19 -4.02 -5.99
CA GLN A 240 6.83 -4.31 -4.60
C GLN A 240 7.39 -5.66 -4.12
N PHE A 241 7.26 -6.70 -4.92
CA PHE A 241 7.78 -8.02 -4.56
C PHE A 241 9.31 -8.01 -4.41
N CYS A 242 10.01 -7.40 -5.36
CA CYS A 242 11.48 -7.28 -5.32
C CYS A 242 11.94 -6.52 -4.05
N ILE A 243 11.25 -5.44 -3.70
CA ILE A 243 11.55 -4.67 -2.48
C ILE A 243 11.33 -5.52 -1.22
N LEU A 244 10.24 -6.29 -1.15
CA LEU A 244 9.98 -7.15 0.01
C LEU A 244 11.03 -8.24 0.17
N GLU A 245 11.54 -8.84 -0.92
CA GLU A 245 12.66 -9.79 -0.87
C GLU A 245 13.95 -9.13 -0.36
N LEU A 246 14.23 -7.90 -0.79
CA LEU A 246 15.38 -7.13 -0.32
C LEU A 246 15.29 -6.80 1.17
N LEU A 247 14.13 -6.35 1.63
CA LEU A 247 13.89 -6.08 3.06
C LEU A 247 14.10 -7.34 3.92
N ALA A 248 13.68 -8.50 3.39
CA ALA A 248 13.83 -9.77 4.08
C ALA A 248 15.31 -10.20 4.22
N SER A 249 16.21 -9.73 3.35
CA SER A 249 17.65 -10.00 3.47
C SER A 249 18.30 -9.30 4.67
N GLY A 250 17.68 -8.22 5.16
CA GLY A 250 18.16 -7.47 6.33
C GLY A 250 19.47 -6.73 6.10
N THR A 251 20.13 -6.39 7.19
CA THR A 251 21.42 -5.71 7.19
C THR A 251 22.58 -6.69 7.47
N SER A 252 23.80 -6.27 7.19
CA SER A 252 25.01 -7.05 7.51
C SER A 252 25.18 -7.33 9.00
N SER A 253 24.55 -6.55 9.86
CA SER A 253 24.49 -6.75 11.31
C SER A 253 23.40 -7.75 11.74
N GLY A 254 22.63 -8.31 10.79
CA GLY A 254 21.54 -9.22 11.06
C GLY A 254 20.25 -8.53 11.54
N ARG A 255 20.14 -7.21 11.39
CA ARG A 255 18.93 -6.44 11.72
C ARG A 255 17.93 -6.43 10.59
N LYS A 256 16.66 -6.36 10.93
CA LYS A 256 15.58 -6.21 9.97
C LYS A 256 15.60 -4.81 9.36
N LEU A 257 15.50 -4.72 8.03
CA LEU A 257 15.25 -3.46 7.32
C LEU A 257 13.76 -3.19 7.26
N LEU A 258 13.41 -1.94 7.43
CA LEU A 258 12.07 -1.40 7.29
C LEU A 258 12.03 -0.40 6.14
N ALA A 259 10.91 -0.33 5.42
CA ALA A 259 10.69 0.66 4.38
C ALA A 259 9.24 1.08 4.35
N GLU A 260 8.99 2.34 4.03
CA GLU A 260 7.65 2.87 3.82
C GLU A 260 7.66 4.01 2.79
N ILE A 261 6.54 4.25 2.14
CA ILE A 261 6.23 5.54 1.54
C ILE A 261 5.40 6.28 2.58
N ASN A 262 6.01 7.25 3.22
CA ASN A 262 5.41 7.93 4.36
C ASN A 262 4.28 8.89 3.94
N ARG A 263 3.63 9.52 4.93
CA ARG A 263 2.56 10.50 4.72
C ARG A 263 2.98 11.78 3.98
N TRP A 264 4.28 11.96 3.71
CA TRP A 264 4.84 13.06 2.91
C TRP A 264 5.20 12.64 1.50
N ARG A 265 4.88 11.40 1.10
CA ARG A 265 5.27 10.73 -0.15
C ARG A 265 6.79 10.57 -0.30
N GLU A 266 7.49 10.41 0.78
CA GLU A 266 8.91 10.13 0.78
C GLU A 266 9.15 8.64 1.03
N LEU A 267 10.06 8.04 0.27
CA LEU A 267 10.57 6.71 0.61
C LEU A 267 11.48 6.84 1.83
N ARG A 268 11.10 6.16 2.89
CA ARG A 268 11.94 6.00 4.06
C ARG A 268 12.43 4.55 4.14
N ILE A 269 13.75 4.38 4.38
CA ILE A 269 14.38 3.08 4.65
C ILE A 269 15.23 3.25 5.91
N TRP A 270 15.05 2.34 6.89
CA TRP A 270 15.80 2.38 8.15
C TRP A 270 15.95 0.99 8.74
N GLU A 271 16.93 0.82 9.64
CA GLU A 271 17.03 -0.39 10.45
C GLU A 271 15.94 -0.40 11.53
N MET A 272 15.39 -1.59 11.81
CA MET A 272 14.48 -1.75 12.93
C MET A 272 15.19 -1.32 14.23
N PRO A 273 14.65 -0.36 14.98
CA PRO A 273 15.31 0.18 16.16
C PRO A 273 15.47 -0.87 17.25
N ASP A 274 16.59 -0.80 17.96
CA ASP A 274 16.81 -1.61 19.14
C ASP A 274 15.84 -1.20 20.26
N ARG A 275 15.44 -2.19 21.04
CA ARG A 275 14.57 -2.03 22.19
C ARG A 275 15.15 -1.16 23.32
N SER A 276 16.46 -1.01 23.36
CA SER A 276 17.20 -0.36 24.46
C SER A 276 17.64 1.08 24.19
N GLY A 277 17.21 1.69 23.08
CA GLY A 277 17.68 3.01 22.66
C GLY A 277 16.62 4.13 22.79
N ASP A 278 16.98 5.33 22.37
CA ASP A 278 16.16 6.56 22.35
C ASP A 278 15.00 6.50 21.32
N ASN A 279 14.43 5.32 21.14
CA ASN A 279 13.39 5.09 20.15
C ASN A 279 12.04 5.55 20.65
N ALA A 280 11.27 6.10 19.75
CA ALA A 280 9.91 6.51 20.04
C ALA A 280 9.08 5.29 20.48
N GLU A 281 8.77 5.24 21.76
CA GLU A 281 7.83 4.30 22.33
C GLU A 281 6.47 5.00 22.42
N ILE A 282 5.42 4.26 22.14
CA ILE A 282 4.05 4.73 22.34
C ILE A 282 3.40 4.00 23.51
N PHE A 283 2.71 4.71 24.36
CA PHE A 283 1.84 4.11 25.37
C PHE A 283 0.44 3.92 24.81
N ILE A 284 -0.06 2.70 24.85
CA ILE A 284 -1.43 2.35 24.45
C ILE A 284 -2.22 2.08 25.71
N ARG A 285 -3.27 2.85 25.93
CA ARG A 285 -4.18 2.71 27.06
C ARG A 285 -5.31 1.73 26.72
N SER A 286 -5.96 1.18 27.71
CA SER A 286 -7.10 0.26 27.55
C SER A 286 -8.31 0.89 26.86
N ASP A 287 -8.42 2.23 26.87
CA ASP A 287 -9.45 2.99 26.15
C ASP A 287 -9.06 3.28 24.68
N GLY A 288 -7.90 2.77 24.20
CA GLY A 288 -7.40 2.98 22.83
C GLY A 288 -6.76 4.36 22.61
N GLN A 289 -6.55 5.15 23.65
CA GLN A 289 -5.80 6.38 23.54
C GLN A 289 -4.30 6.11 23.56
N LEU A 290 -3.54 6.98 22.88
CA LEU A 290 -2.09 6.96 22.88
C LEU A 290 -1.55 8.07 23.77
N ASP A 291 -0.61 7.70 24.63
CA ASP A 291 0.25 8.65 25.31
C ASP A 291 1.65 8.55 24.68
N GLY A 292 2.18 9.65 24.12
CA GLY A 292 3.56 9.68 23.63
C GLY A 292 4.56 9.59 24.76
N ILE A 293 5.64 8.80 24.56
CA ILE A 293 6.81 8.82 25.43
C ILE A 293 7.88 9.70 24.79
N SER A 294 8.67 10.37 25.63
CA SER A 294 9.84 11.18 25.20
C SER A 294 9.58 12.44 24.39
N GLY A 295 8.43 13.10 24.54
CA GLY A 295 8.19 14.44 24.00
C GLY A 295 7.93 14.51 22.50
N VAL A 296 7.63 13.40 21.87
CA VAL A 296 7.08 13.35 20.51
C VAL A 296 5.56 13.26 20.61
N ASP A 297 4.87 14.26 20.07
CA ASP A 297 3.42 14.22 19.94
C ASP A 297 3.02 13.12 18.94
N VAL A 298 2.76 11.92 19.45
CA VAL A 298 2.24 10.81 18.65
C VAL A 298 0.72 10.85 18.75
N LEU A 299 0.09 11.28 17.68
CA LEU A 299 -1.37 11.31 17.62
C LEU A 299 -1.91 9.95 17.17
N ALA A 300 -2.96 9.50 17.84
CA ALA A 300 -3.72 8.31 17.46
C ALA A 300 -4.19 8.38 15.99
N GLN A 301 -4.53 9.58 15.53
CA GLN A 301 -4.96 9.90 14.17
C GLN A 301 -3.92 9.54 13.09
N HIS A 302 -2.65 9.43 13.45
CA HIS A 302 -1.58 9.01 12.53
C HIS A 302 -1.45 7.49 12.41
N ALA A 303 -2.22 6.70 13.19
CA ALA A 303 -2.12 5.24 13.25
C ALA A 303 -0.67 4.76 13.25
N PRO A 304 0.16 5.16 14.23
CA PRO A 304 1.60 4.94 14.20
C PRO A 304 1.95 3.45 14.14
N VAL A 305 2.89 3.13 13.25
CA VAL A 305 3.47 1.79 13.06
C VAL A 305 4.98 1.88 12.97
N GLY A 306 5.68 0.74 13.05
CA GLY A 306 7.14 0.74 13.04
C GLY A 306 7.74 1.36 14.31
N VAL A 307 7.02 1.21 15.41
CA VAL A 307 7.37 1.74 16.75
C VAL A 307 7.14 0.68 17.81
N TRP A 308 7.80 0.84 18.95
CA TRP A 308 7.52 0.02 20.12
C TRP A 308 6.27 0.53 20.85
N GLY A 309 5.32 -0.35 21.12
CA GLY A 309 4.12 -0.07 21.88
C GLY A 309 4.16 -0.68 23.28
N LEU A 310 3.82 0.09 24.31
CA LEU A 310 3.65 -0.40 25.67
C LEU A 310 2.17 -0.36 26.05
N LEU A 311 1.63 -1.51 26.44
CA LEU A 311 0.27 -1.61 26.97
C LEU A 311 0.22 -1.10 28.40
N LYS A 312 -0.45 0.02 28.61
CA LYS A 312 -0.66 0.62 29.92
C LYS A 312 -2.05 0.19 30.42
N ASP A 313 -2.10 -0.27 31.66
CA ASP A 313 -3.35 -0.65 32.37
C ASP A 313 -4.11 -1.86 31.78
N VAL A 314 -3.50 -2.61 30.82
CA VAL A 314 -4.17 -3.74 30.13
C VAL A 314 -3.77 -5.09 30.71
N ILE A 315 -2.63 -5.16 31.40
CA ILE A 315 -2.13 -6.44 31.94
C ILE A 315 -2.88 -6.78 33.22
N PRO A 316 -3.62 -7.91 33.25
CA PRO A 316 -4.26 -8.35 34.48
C PRO A 316 -3.21 -8.54 35.58
N SER A 317 -3.51 -8.04 36.78
CA SER A 317 -2.67 -8.21 37.97
C SER A 317 -2.42 -9.70 38.34
N SER A 318 -3.18 -10.60 37.75
CA SER A 318 -3.04 -12.07 37.88
C SER A 318 -1.96 -12.67 36.98
N LEU A 319 -1.44 -11.94 36.00
CA LEU A 319 -0.32 -12.42 35.18
C LEU A 319 0.98 -12.36 35.99
N ASP A 320 1.70 -13.49 36.01
CA ASP A 320 3.01 -13.57 36.66
C ASP A 320 4.01 -12.74 35.86
N THR A 321 4.20 -11.49 36.30
CA THR A 321 5.11 -10.52 35.65
C THR A 321 6.56 -10.96 35.68
N ASN A 322 6.93 -11.98 36.49
CA ASN A 322 8.29 -12.55 36.47
C ASN A 322 8.58 -13.39 35.24
N LYS A 323 7.54 -13.77 34.48
CA LYS A 323 7.68 -14.54 33.23
C LYS A 323 7.67 -13.65 31.99
N ILE A 324 7.35 -12.38 32.12
CA ILE A 324 7.30 -11.41 31.03
C ILE A 324 8.45 -10.43 31.27
N ALA A 325 9.45 -10.43 30.41
CA ALA A 325 10.65 -9.64 30.61
C ALA A 325 10.40 -8.13 30.62
N ASP A 326 9.45 -7.69 29.76
CA ASP A 326 8.92 -6.34 29.70
C ASP A 326 7.41 -6.43 29.49
N PRO A 327 6.67 -6.47 30.57
CA PRO A 327 5.22 -6.65 30.46
C PRO A 327 4.61 -5.53 29.67
N GLY A 328 4.02 -5.88 28.55
CA GLY A 328 3.29 -4.97 27.70
C GLY A 328 4.04 -4.36 26.53
N LEU A 329 5.35 -4.57 26.37
CA LEU A 329 6.09 -4.04 25.22
C LEU A 329 5.97 -4.97 24.01
N PHE A 330 5.59 -4.42 22.86
CA PHE A 330 5.44 -5.13 21.60
C PHE A 330 5.76 -4.21 20.42
N TRP A 331 6.12 -4.83 19.29
CA TRP A 331 6.35 -4.11 18.05
C TRP A 331 5.05 -3.92 17.28
N VAL A 332 4.73 -2.70 16.88
CA VAL A 332 3.52 -2.39 16.12
C VAL A 332 3.82 -2.48 14.63
N GLU A 333 3.37 -3.55 13.98
CA GLU A 333 3.52 -3.75 12.52
C GLU A 333 2.36 -3.18 11.73
N GLN A 334 1.15 -3.24 12.27
CA GLN A 334 -0.05 -2.69 11.64
C GLN A 334 -0.95 -2.05 12.68
N ALA A 335 -1.56 -0.95 12.32
CA ALA A 335 -2.52 -0.25 13.16
C ALA A 335 -3.64 0.38 12.35
N GLU A 336 -4.79 0.53 13.00
CA GLU A 336 -5.96 1.22 12.48
C GLU A 336 -6.37 2.34 13.44
N TYR A 337 -6.76 3.46 12.90
CA TYR A 337 -7.44 4.52 13.62
C TYR A 337 -8.88 4.62 13.15
N ASP A 338 -9.81 4.44 14.07
CA ASP A 338 -11.24 4.64 13.86
C ASP A 338 -11.55 6.13 14.13
N ALA A 339 -11.79 6.88 13.06
CA ALA A 339 -11.99 8.33 13.14
C ALA A 339 -13.35 8.71 13.75
N VAL A 340 -14.32 7.80 13.77
CA VAL A 340 -15.65 8.02 14.36
C VAL A 340 -15.62 7.88 15.88
N THR A 341 -14.90 6.88 16.38
CA THR A 341 -14.80 6.62 17.82
C THR A 341 -13.56 7.23 18.46
N GLY A 342 -12.59 7.71 17.68
CA GLY A 342 -11.32 8.24 18.14
C GLY A 342 -10.35 7.19 18.70
N VAL A 343 -10.54 5.91 18.34
CA VAL A 343 -9.82 4.77 18.92
C VAL A 343 -8.70 4.32 18.00
N TYR A 344 -7.49 4.24 18.54
CA TYR A 344 -6.35 3.57 17.91
C TYR A 344 -6.37 2.07 18.25
N ARG A 345 -6.14 1.24 17.23
CA ARG A 345 -6.12 -0.21 17.35
C ARG A 345 -4.89 -0.79 16.65
N PRO A 346 -3.89 -1.28 17.39
CA PRO A 346 -2.87 -2.13 16.79
C PRO A 346 -3.52 -3.44 16.34
N ILE A 347 -3.42 -3.77 15.05
CA ILE A 347 -4.00 -4.99 14.47
C ILE A 347 -3.01 -6.14 14.57
N VAL A 348 -1.75 -5.86 14.28
CA VAL A 348 -0.65 -6.82 14.39
C VAL A 348 0.45 -6.21 15.22
N ALA A 349 0.81 -6.90 16.28
CA ALA A 349 1.93 -6.57 17.14
C ALA A 349 2.94 -7.73 17.11
N GLY A 350 4.22 -7.40 17.15
CA GLY A 350 5.28 -8.40 17.21
C GLY A 350 5.18 -9.28 18.47
N ALA A 351 5.85 -10.42 18.45
CA ALA A 351 5.78 -11.42 19.52
C ALA A 351 6.20 -10.85 20.88
N TRP A 352 5.45 -11.21 21.90
CA TRP A 352 5.86 -11.02 23.29
C TRP A 352 7.10 -11.86 23.58
N ARG A 353 8.13 -11.27 24.19
CA ARG A 353 9.27 -12.02 24.67
C ARG A 353 9.06 -12.37 26.14
N PHE A 354 9.05 -13.65 26.42
CA PHE A 354 9.06 -14.16 27.81
C PHE A 354 10.46 -14.04 28.41
N GLY A 355 10.54 -13.78 29.71
CA GLY A 355 11.80 -13.53 30.41
C GLY A 355 12.88 -14.61 30.31
N SER A 356 12.49 -15.83 29.91
CA SER A 356 13.44 -16.93 29.63
C SER A 356 14.25 -16.73 28.35
N GLU A 357 13.78 -15.91 27.40
CA GLU A 357 14.45 -15.68 26.09
C GLU A 357 15.47 -14.53 26.14
N ILE A 358 15.47 -13.73 27.21
CA ILE A 358 16.34 -12.54 27.34
C ILE A 358 17.69 -12.87 28.01
N LYS A 359 17.81 -14.04 28.63
CA LYS A 359 19.03 -14.41 29.36
C LYS A 359 20.15 -14.99 28.48
N GLU A 360 19.95 -15.13 27.18
CA GLU A 360 20.91 -15.71 26.25
C GLU A 360 21.43 -14.73 25.17
N GLY A 361 21.24 -13.42 25.34
CA GLY A 361 21.72 -12.40 24.45
C GLY A 361 22.82 -11.54 25.04
#